data_dea41044f2ded0e8249c03ae7ff54edc
#
_entry.id   dea41044f2ded0e8249c03ae7ff54edc
#
_cell.length_a   1.000
_cell.length_b   1.000
_cell.length_c   1.000
_cell.angle_alpha   90.00
_cell.angle_beta   90.00
_cell.angle_gamma   90.00
#
_symmetry.space_group_name_H-M   'P 1'
#
loop_
_entity.id
_entity.type
_entity.pdbx_description
1 polymer ?
#
loop_
_entity_poly.entity_id
_entity_poly.type
_entity_poly.pdbx_seq_one_letter_code
_entity_poly.pdbx_strand_id
1 'polypeptide(L)'
;MIYTLFSTLILILDSIIKKRREENTKEYELCNGNVHIMTYHNDGAFMNFGEKKPAIVKYISIALTLLISCVFLITLTTHGNRALKLGLSILLGGAFSNTYDRMKKSYVVDYINFPKAPFKMKNMVFNISDFAILIGSLIVIIRAS
;
A
#
# COMPACT_ATOMS: atom_id res chain seq x y z
N MET A 1 -17.35 8.07 10.36
CA MET A 1 -17.90 7.45 9.14
C MET A 1 -17.12 7.82 7.88
N ILE A 2 -16.95 9.10 7.50
CA ILE A 2 -16.31 9.45 6.21
C ILE A 2 -14.86 8.92 6.08
N TYR A 3 -14.06 8.98 7.14
CA TYR A 3 -12.66 8.53 7.13
C TYR A 3 -12.52 7.01 6.97
N THR A 4 -13.42 6.23 7.56
CA THR A 4 -13.44 4.76 7.37
C THR A 4 -13.83 4.37 5.95
N LEU A 5 -14.65 5.18 5.27
CA LEU A 5 -14.99 4.97 3.87
C LEU A 5 -13.76 5.11 2.96
N PHE A 6 -12.85 6.06 3.21
CA PHE A 6 -11.62 6.20 2.44
C PHE A 6 -10.71 4.96 2.57
N SER A 7 -10.50 4.47 3.80
CA SER A 7 -9.72 3.24 4.02
C SER A 7 -10.32 2.05 3.29
N THR A 8 -11.64 1.89 3.40
CA THR A 8 -12.36 0.78 2.76
C THR A 8 -12.31 0.88 1.24
N LEU A 9 -12.46 2.08 0.69
CA LEU A 9 -12.40 2.31 -0.76
C LEU A 9 -11.03 1.94 -1.33
N ILE A 10 -9.94 2.38 -0.70
CA ILE A 10 -8.57 2.05 -1.12
C ILE A 10 -8.36 0.53 -1.07
N LEU A 11 -8.73 -0.11 0.03
CA LEU A 11 -8.64 -1.57 0.19
C LEU A 11 -9.37 -2.32 -0.94
N ILE A 12 -10.63 -1.93 -1.22
CA ILE A 12 -11.44 -2.59 -2.23
C ILE A 12 -10.87 -2.38 -3.63
N LEU A 13 -10.54 -1.14 -3.99
CA LEU A 13 -10.02 -0.80 -5.32
C LEU A 13 -8.72 -1.54 -5.61
N ASP A 14 -7.75 -1.48 -4.68
CA ASP A 14 -6.47 -2.16 -4.85
C ASP A 14 -6.65 -3.68 -4.92
N SER A 15 -7.50 -4.27 -4.06
CA SER A 15 -7.81 -5.70 -4.09
C SER A 15 -8.43 -6.16 -5.41
N ILE A 16 -9.33 -5.37 -5.99
CA ILE A 16 -9.93 -5.66 -7.31
C ILE A 16 -8.86 -5.64 -8.39
N ILE A 17 -7.99 -4.63 -8.40
CA ILE A 17 -6.92 -4.52 -9.40
C ILE A 17 -5.94 -5.68 -9.25
N LYS A 18 -5.47 -5.97 -8.05
CA LYS A 18 -4.59 -7.11 -7.76
C LYS A 18 -5.17 -8.44 -8.25
N LYS A 19 -6.43 -8.69 -7.95
CA LYS A 19 -7.13 -9.90 -8.43
C LYS A 19 -7.14 -9.96 -9.95
N ARG A 20 -7.53 -8.87 -10.64
CA ARG A 20 -7.54 -8.81 -12.11
C ARG A 20 -6.14 -9.00 -12.70
N ARG A 21 -5.09 -8.51 -12.05
CA ARG A 21 -3.72 -8.70 -12.50
C ARG A 21 -3.26 -10.15 -12.38
N GLU A 22 -3.66 -10.86 -11.32
CA GLU A 22 -3.38 -12.29 -11.18
C GLU A 22 -4.14 -13.15 -12.21
N GLU A 23 -5.37 -12.77 -12.55
CA GLU A 23 -6.17 -13.46 -13.57
C GLU A 23 -5.70 -13.18 -14.99
N ASN A 24 -5.10 -12.01 -15.23
CA ASN A 24 -4.64 -11.58 -16.56
C ASN A 24 -3.25 -10.94 -16.46
N THR A 25 -2.23 -11.73 -16.70
CA THR A 25 -0.82 -11.34 -16.64
C THR A 25 -0.31 -10.57 -17.85
N LYS A 26 -1.18 -10.19 -18.81
CA LYS A 26 -0.76 -9.37 -19.98
C LYS A 26 -0.10 -8.09 -19.52
N GLU A 27 1.04 -7.79 -20.09
CA GLU A 27 1.79 -6.56 -19.82
C GLU A 27 1.37 -5.47 -20.80
N TYR A 28 1.38 -4.23 -20.32
CA TYR A 28 1.00 -3.05 -21.12
C TYR A 28 1.97 -1.91 -20.84
N GLU A 29 2.37 -1.24 -21.90
CA GLU A 29 3.11 0.02 -21.80
C GLU A 29 2.15 1.20 -21.98
N LEU A 30 2.25 2.16 -21.07
CA LEU A 30 1.46 3.39 -21.07
C LEU A 30 2.40 4.60 -21.08
N CYS A 31 1.85 5.75 -21.48
CA CYS A 31 2.57 7.03 -21.45
C CYS A 31 3.93 6.98 -22.19
N ASN A 32 3.96 6.42 -23.40
CA ASN A 32 5.17 6.27 -24.22
C ASN A 32 6.29 5.48 -23.50
N GLY A 33 5.93 4.39 -22.81
CA GLY A 33 6.87 3.54 -22.07
C GLY A 33 7.39 4.15 -20.76
N ASN A 34 6.72 5.18 -20.22
CA ASN A 34 7.06 5.72 -18.89
C ASN A 34 6.42 4.92 -17.76
N VAL A 35 5.31 4.23 -18.03
CA VAL A 35 4.61 3.37 -17.08
C VAL A 35 4.43 2.00 -17.74
N HIS A 36 4.87 0.96 -17.02
CA HIS A 36 4.71 -0.42 -17.44
C HIS A 36 3.79 -1.14 -16.44
N ILE A 37 2.70 -1.69 -16.92
CA ILE A 37 1.77 -2.48 -16.13
C ILE A 37 2.11 -3.95 -16.31
N MET A 38 2.51 -4.59 -15.21
CA MET A 38 2.94 -5.98 -15.17
C MET A 38 2.35 -6.69 -13.96
N THR A 39 2.68 -7.93 -13.72
CA THR A 39 2.30 -8.66 -12.51
C THR A 39 3.57 -9.16 -11.84
N TYR A 40 3.80 -8.73 -10.59
CA TYR A 40 4.96 -9.10 -9.82
C TYR A 40 4.52 -9.57 -8.41
N HIS A 41 5.08 -10.67 -7.95
CA HIS A 41 4.85 -11.19 -6.59
C HIS A 41 5.99 -10.74 -5.69
N ASN A 42 5.69 -9.85 -4.74
CA ASN A 42 6.66 -9.25 -3.84
C ASN A 42 6.63 -9.96 -2.48
N ASP A 43 7.63 -10.81 -2.22
CA ASP A 43 7.79 -11.54 -0.96
C ASP A 43 8.35 -10.65 0.17
N GLY A 44 8.93 -9.50 -0.19
CA GLY A 44 9.52 -8.55 0.75
C GLY A 44 8.59 -7.41 1.16
N ALA A 45 9.19 -6.42 1.81
CA ALA A 45 8.61 -5.10 2.02
C ALA A 45 9.11 -4.13 0.92
N PHE A 46 9.02 -2.82 1.18
CA PHE A 46 9.53 -1.80 0.27
C PHE A 46 10.99 -2.08 -0.14
N MET A 47 11.29 -1.98 -1.42
CA MET A 47 12.59 -2.30 -2.01
C MET A 47 13.03 -3.77 -1.80
N ASN A 48 12.08 -4.70 -1.77
CA ASN A 48 12.31 -6.12 -1.52
C ASN A 48 13.01 -6.41 -0.18
N PHE A 49 12.91 -5.46 0.77
CA PHE A 49 13.49 -5.65 2.10
C PHE A 49 12.85 -6.86 2.79
N GLY A 50 13.70 -7.78 3.26
CA GLY A 50 13.22 -8.99 3.95
C GLY A 50 12.70 -10.10 3.03
N GLU A 51 12.88 -10.02 1.71
CA GLU A 51 12.45 -11.01 0.70
C GLU A 51 12.85 -12.45 1.08
N LYS A 52 14.05 -12.63 1.67
CA LYS A 52 14.53 -13.95 2.14
C LYS A 52 13.79 -14.47 3.40
N LYS A 53 12.96 -13.65 4.02
CA LYS A 53 12.23 -13.99 5.27
C LYS A 53 10.78 -13.47 5.21
N PRO A 54 9.95 -13.95 4.26
CA PRO A 54 8.59 -13.43 4.04
C PRO A 54 7.69 -13.56 5.26
N ALA A 55 7.89 -14.60 6.08
CA ALA A 55 7.15 -14.76 7.34
C ALA A 55 7.40 -13.61 8.32
N ILE A 56 8.64 -13.13 8.43
CA ILE A 56 8.96 -11.98 9.30
C ILE A 56 8.29 -10.71 8.75
N VAL A 57 8.38 -10.48 7.44
CA VAL A 57 7.72 -9.33 6.79
C VAL A 57 6.22 -9.35 7.02
N LYS A 58 5.59 -10.52 6.92
CA LYS A 58 4.16 -10.72 7.20
C LYS A 58 3.80 -10.30 8.64
N TYR A 59 4.51 -10.83 9.64
CA TYR A 59 4.20 -10.51 11.05
C TYR A 59 4.46 -9.05 11.39
N ILE A 60 5.52 -8.44 10.86
CA ILE A 60 5.78 -7.00 11.00
C ILE A 60 4.65 -6.19 10.36
N SER A 61 4.20 -6.56 9.16
CA SER A 61 3.08 -5.88 8.48
C SER A 61 1.80 -5.93 9.32
N ILE A 62 1.48 -7.10 9.91
CA ILE A 62 0.32 -7.25 10.80
C ILE A 62 0.46 -6.34 12.02
N ALA A 63 1.61 -6.39 12.71
CA ALA A 63 1.84 -5.60 13.91
C ALA A 63 1.73 -4.09 13.64
N LEU A 64 2.33 -3.60 12.55
CA LEU A 64 2.25 -2.19 12.16
C LEU A 64 0.81 -1.79 11.76
N THR A 65 0.10 -2.62 11.03
CA THR A 65 -1.30 -2.35 10.64
C THR A 65 -2.20 -2.28 11.87
N LEU A 66 -2.01 -3.15 12.85
CA LEU A 66 -2.74 -3.11 14.12
C LEU A 66 -2.41 -1.84 14.92
N LEU A 67 -1.13 -1.48 15.02
CA LEU A 67 -0.70 -0.25 15.70
C LEU A 67 -1.34 1.00 15.06
N ILE A 68 -1.26 1.12 13.74
CA ILE A 68 -1.86 2.23 13.00
C ILE A 68 -3.39 2.24 13.18
N SER A 69 -4.03 1.07 13.23
CA SER A 69 -5.47 0.95 13.49
C SER A 69 -5.84 1.48 14.88
N CYS A 70 -5.08 1.15 15.91
CA CYS A 70 -5.29 1.68 17.25
C CYS A 70 -5.15 3.21 17.30
N VAL A 71 -4.09 3.75 16.69
CA VAL A 71 -3.88 5.21 16.58
C VAL A 71 -5.03 5.88 15.83
N PHE A 72 -5.48 5.29 14.72
CA PHE A 72 -6.61 5.80 13.96
C PHE A 72 -7.90 5.83 14.78
N LEU A 73 -8.23 4.75 15.48
CA LEU A 73 -9.42 4.67 16.33
C LEU A 73 -9.40 5.73 17.45
N ILE A 74 -8.27 5.88 18.12
CA ILE A 74 -8.08 6.93 19.15
C ILE A 74 -8.26 8.32 18.53
N THR A 75 -7.66 8.56 17.36
CA THR A 75 -7.76 9.84 16.66
C THR A 75 -9.19 10.17 16.23
N LEU A 76 -10.01 9.16 15.92
CA LEU A 76 -11.42 9.37 15.57
C LEU A 76 -12.24 9.93 16.73
N THR A 77 -11.90 9.60 17.99
CA THR A 77 -12.61 10.09 19.19
C THR A 77 -12.24 11.53 19.56
N THR A 78 -11.12 12.04 19.05
CA THR A 78 -10.68 13.42 19.32
C THR A 78 -11.39 14.43 18.41
N HIS A 79 -11.61 15.64 18.90
CA HIS A 79 -12.14 16.74 18.08
C HIS A 79 -11.01 17.40 17.26
N GLY A 80 -11.36 17.91 16.07
CA GLY A 80 -10.39 18.62 15.20
C GLY A 80 -9.53 17.69 14.34
N ASN A 81 -8.39 18.22 13.90
CA ASN A 81 -7.34 17.58 13.07
C ASN A 81 -7.84 16.69 11.92
N ARG A 82 -8.74 17.26 11.08
CA ARG A 82 -9.34 16.54 9.94
C ARG A 82 -8.28 15.96 8.99
N ALA A 83 -7.19 16.69 8.78
CA ALA A 83 -6.13 16.26 7.88
C ALA A 83 -5.38 15.04 8.43
N LEU A 84 -5.11 14.97 9.75
CA LEU A 84 -4.51 13.80 10.39
C LEU A 84 -5.42 12.57 10.24
N LYS A 85 -6.73 12.73 10.49
CA LYS A 85 -7.72 11.66 10.30
C LYS A 85 -7.74 11.15 8.86
N LEU A 86 -7.66 12.06 7.88
CA LEU A 86 -7.60 11.69 6.47
C LEU A 86 -6.29 10.96 6.14
N GLY A 87 -5.15 11.49 6.59
CA GLY A 87 -3.84 10.84 6.40
C GLY A 87 -3.79 9.43 6.97
N LEU A 88 -4.24 9.25 8.22
CA LEU A 88 -4.34 7.92 8.86
C LEU A 88 -5.30 6.99 8.11
N SER A 89 -6.40 7.51 7.61
CA SER A 89 -7.38 6.76 6.82
C SER A 89 -6.77 6.22 5.52
N ILE A 90 -6.06 7.07 4.77
CA ILE A 90 -5.39 6.71 3.52
C ILE A 90 -4.28 5.70 3.79
N LEU A 91 -3.42 5.97 4.78
CA LEU A 91 -2.35 5.08 5.22
C LEU A 91 -2.89 3.70 5.60
N LEU A 92 -3.94 3.67 6.40
CA LEU A 92 -4.54 2.43 6.89
C LEU A 92 -5.18 1.60 5.76
N GLY A 93 -5.82 2.24 4.78
CA GLY A 93 -6.38 1.56 3.61
C GLY A 93 -5.32 0.81 2.82
N GLY A 94 -4.17 1.44 2.56
CA GLY A 94 -3.03 0.80 1.90
C GLY A 94 -2.39 -0.31 2.76
N ALA A 95 -2.20 -0.03 4.06
CA ALA A 95 -1.64 -1.01 4.98
C ALA A 95 -2.50 -2.28 5.08
N PHE A 96 -3.83 -2.14 5.15
CA PHE A 96 -4.74 -3.28 5.14
C PHE A 96 -4.66 -4.11 3.87
N SER A 97 -4.63 -3.48 2.69
CA SER A 97 -4.55 -4.21 1.43
C SER A 97 -3.28 -5.04 1.34
N ASN A 98 -2.12 -4.44 1.61
CA ASN A 98 -0.84 -5.15 1.54
C ASN A 98 -0.69 -6.21 2.66
N THR A 99 -1.25 -5.96 3.85
CA THR A 99 -1.25 -6.95 4.93
C THR A 99 -2.18 -8.12 4.64
N TYR A 100 -3.36 -7.86 4.06
CA TYR A 100 -4.30 -8.91 3.65
C TYR A 100 -3.67 -9.86 2.63
N ASP A 101 -2.98 -9.33 1.60
CA ASP A 101 -2.26 -10.16 0.64
C ASP A 101 -1.22 -11.05 1.33
N ARG A 102 -0.39 -10.49 2.21
CA ARG A 102 0.62 -11.26 2.95
C ARG A 102 0.01 -12.33 3.86
N MET A 103 -1.14 -12.05 4.47
CA MET A 103 -1.84 -13.04 5.30
C MET A 103 -2.37 -14.20 4.45
N LYS A 104 -2.92 -13.91 3.29
CA LYS A 104 -3.61 -14.88 2.43
C LYS A 104 -2.66 -15.63 1.51
N LYS A 105 -1.66 -14.96 0.94
CA LYS A 105 -0.81 -15.45 -0.15
C LYS A 105 0.65 -15.56 0.24
N SER A 106 1.08 -14.89 1.33
CA SER A 106 2.47 -14.70 1.78
C SER A 106 3.29 -13.72 0.95
N TYR A 107 2.75 -13.17 -0.13
CA TYR A 107 3.34 -12.11 -0.95
C TYR A 107 2.33 -10.98 -1.19
N VAL A 108 2.79 -9.87 -1.74
CA VAL A 108 1.95 -8.77 -2.23
C VAL A 108 1.97 -8.76 -3.75
N VAL A 109 0.83 -8.47 -4.37
CA VAL A 109 0.77 -8.30 -5.83
C VAL A 109 1.05 -6.85 -6.18
N ASP A 110 2.18 -6.63 -6.86
CA ASP A 110 2.59 -5.33 -7.38
C ASP A 110 2.39 -5.31 -8.90
N TYR A 111 2.08 -4.13 -9.48
CA TYR A 111 1.69 -4.09 -10.89
C TYR A 111 2.03 -2.80 -11.64
N ILE A 112 2.63 -1.80 -11.01
CA ILE A 112 3.02 -0.52 -11.63
C ILE A 112 4.54 -0.41 -11.58
N ASN A 113 5.20 -0.42 -12.72
CA ASN A 113 6.63 -0.15 -12.84
C ASN A 113 6.88 1.15 -13.60
N PHE A 114 7.96 1.83 -13.27
CA PHE A 114 8.42 3.06 -13.93
C PHE A 114 9.81 2.85 -14.54
N PRO A 115 9.91 2.30 -15.77
CA PRO A 115 11.20 1.89 -16.35
C PRO A 115 12.19 3.03 -16.54
N LYS A 116 11.69 4.26 -16.72
CA LYS A 116 12.52 5.47 -16.90
C LYS A 116 12.78 6.24 -15.61
N ALA A 117 12.35 5.70 -14.44
CA ALA A 117 12.61 6.34 -13.17
C ALA A 117 14.12 6.31 -12.81
N PRO A 118 14.63 7.31 -12.09
CA PRO A 118 16.03 7.35 -11.70
C PRO A 118 16.38 6.26 -10.66
N PHE A 119 17.68 5.91 -10.61
CA PHE A 119 18.27 5.02 -9.63
C PHE A 119 17.61 3.61 -9.61
N LYS A 120 17.44 3.05 -8.42
CA LYS A 120 16.85 1.73 -8.21
C LYS A 120 15.34 1.67 -8.44
N MET A 121 14.65 2.81 -8.52
CA MET A 121 13.20 2.87 -8.69
C MET A 121 12.72 2.21 -9.99
N LYS A 122 13.53 2.26 -11.07
CA LYS A 122 13.22 1.59 -12.34
C LYS A 122 13.04 0.08 -12.23
N ASN A 123 13.65 -0.54 -11.21
CA ASN A 123 13.59 -1.98 -10.97
C ASN A 123 12.52 -2.37 -9.94
N MET A 124 11.75 -1.38 -9.45
CA MET A 124 10.71 -1.61 -8.46
C MET A 124 9.35 -1.65 -9.13
N VAL A 125 8.50 -2.53 -8.64
CA VAL A 125 7.10 -2.59 -9.01
C VAL A 125 6.28 -2.17 -7.79
N PHE A 126 5.25 -1.38 -8.01
CA PHE A 126 4.40 -0.79 -6.98
C PHE A 126 2.94 -1.19 -7.18
N ASN A 127 2.13 -0.96 -6.18
CA ASN A 127 0.68 -1.01 -6.26
C ASN A 127 0.04 0.29 -5.72
N ILE A 128 -1.27 0.45 -5.85
CA ILE A 128 -1.98 1.64 -5.34
C ILE A 128 -1.83 1.77 -3.82
N SER A 129 -1.78 0.66 -3.09
CA SER A 129 -1.60 0.66 -1.63
C SER A 129 -0.26 1.25 -1.20
N ASP A 130 0.81 1.07 -1.97
CA ASP A 130 2.12 1.66 -1.67
C ASP A 130 2.07 3.19 -1.76
N PHE A 131 1.39 3.73 -2.78
CA PHE A 131 1.17 5.18 -2.89
C PHE A 131 0.26 5.70 -1.77
N ALA A 132 -0.77 4.95 -1.39
CA ALA A 132 -1.62 5.32 -0.27
C ALA A 132 -0.85 5.35 1.05
N ILE A 133 0.01 4.35 1.30
CA ILE A 133 0.89 4.33 2.47
C ILE A 133 1.83 5.55 2.47
N LEU A 134 2.47 5.83 1.34
CA LEU A 134 3.39 6.97 1.22
C LEU A 134 2.69 8.30 1.45
N ILE A 135 1.60 8.57 0.73
CA ILE A 135 0.85 9.84 0.82
C ILE A 135 0.23 9.99 2.22
N GLY A 136 -0.38 8.93 2.74
CA GLY A 136 -0.96 8.93 4.08
C GLY A 136 0.08 9.20 5.15
N SER A 137 1.26 8.58 5.07
CA SER A 137 2.38 8.80 5.99
C SER A 137 2.88 10.25 5.95
N LEU A 138 3.03 10.83 4.77
CA LEU A 138 3.45 12.22 4.61
C LEU A 138 2.46 13.19 5.26
N ILE A 139 1.15 12.98 5.04
CA ILE A 139 0.11 13.80 5.69
C ILE A 139 0.18 13.64 7.21
N VAL A 140 0.35 12.43 7.72
CA VAL A 140 0.46 12.16 9.17
C VAL A 140 1.67 12.88 9.75
N ILE A 141 2.84 12.77 9.14
CA ILE A 141 4.08 13.43 9.60
C ILE A 141 3.89 14.95 9.66
N ILE A 142 3.38 15.56 8.60
CA ILE A 142 3.17 17.02 8.52
C ILE A 142 2.15 17.52 9.55
N ARG A 143 1.19 16.68 9.98
CA ARG A 143 0.09 17.07 10.87
C ARG A 143 0.28 16.63 12.31
N ALA A 144 1.21 15.72 12.58
CA ALA A 144 1.61 15.33 13.92
C ALA A 144 2.73 16.19 14.50
N SER A 145 3.44 16.94 13.62
CA SER A 145 4.41 17.98 13.98
C SER A 145 3.68 19.27 14.35
#